data_ea21e7355e3cb0a2265b4ce414e27ab1
#
_entry.id   ea21e7355e3cb0a2265b4ce414e27ab1
#
_cell.length_a   1.000
_cell.length_b   1.000
_cell.length_c   1.000
_cell.angle_alpha   90.00
_cell.angle_beta   90.00
_cell.angle_gamma   90.00
#
_symmetry.space_group_name_H-M   'P 1'
#
loop_
_entity.id
_entity.type
_entity.pdbx_description
1 polymer ?
#
loop_
_entity_poly.entity_id
_entity_poly.type
_entity_poly.pdbx_seq_one_letter_code
_entity_poly.pdbx_strand_id
1 'polypeptide(L)'
;MPRLRELASTIRSKNAGVDHITFDIICRESANFARIKRSNVLSREGVAALFNIPVERVSHFTVFEPANAIKFTIRRLKPSGSPGETDVFGSQQYAPLFDLEVP
;
A
#
# COMPACT_ATOMS: atom_id res chain seq x y z
N MET A 1 -14.90 -11.63 -6.73
CA MET A 1 -13.59 -10.99 -6.99
C MET A 1 -12.66 -11.34 -5.86
N PRO A 2 -11.43 -11.79 -6.14
CA PRO A 2 -10.50 -12.09 -5.08
C PRO A 2 -10.05 -10.82 -4.36
N ARG A 3 -9.65 -10.99 -3.12
CA ARG A 3 -9.10 -9.90 -2.34
C ARG A 3 -7.59 -9.86 -2.50
N LEU A 4 -7.01 -8.70 -2.28
CA LEU A 4 -5.57 -8.52 -2.44
C LEU A 4 -4.77 -9.53 -1.63
N ARG A 5 -5.21 -9.83 -0.41
CA ARG A 5 -4.53 -10.80 0.46
C ARG A 5 -4.47 -12.22 -0.12
N GLU A 6 -5.38 -12.52 -1.06
CA GLU A 6 -5.42 -13.83 -1.71
C GLU A 6 -4.45 -13.91 -2.88
N LEU A 7 -4.11 -12.77 -3.46
CA LEU A 7 -3.23 -12.69 -4.62
C LEU A 7 -1.78 -12.40 -4.24
N ALA A 8 -1.58 -11.60 -3.21
CA ALA A 8 -0.24 -11.21 -2.78
C ALA A 8 0.32 -12.23 -1.79
N SER A 9 1.60 -12.54 -1.92
CA SER A 9 2.30 -13.40 -0.97
C SER A 9 2.73 -12.61 0.27
N THR A 10 2.95 -11.32 0.12
CA THR A 10 3.39 -10.45 1.21
C THR A 10 2.73 -9.08 1.07
N ILE A 11 2.12 -8.61 2.15
CA ILE A 11 1.63 -7.24 2.27
C ILE A 11 2.18 -6.73 3.58
N ARG A 12 2.99 -5.67 3.53
CA ARG A 12 3.60 -5.14 4.74
C ARG A 12 3.73 -3.62 4.67
N SER A 13 3.86 -3.00 5.82
CA SER A 13 4.11 -1.58 5.91
C SER A 13 5.12 -1.30 7.02
N LYS A 14 5.83 -0.19 6.89
CA LYS A 14 6.78 0.25 7.90
C LYS A 14 6.95 1.76 7.82
N ASN A 15 7.39 2.36 8.92
CA ASN A 15 7.73 3.77 8.91
C ASN A 15 8.96 4.01 8.04
N ALA A 16 8.89 5.05 7.21
CA ALA A 16 10.01 5.48 6.36
C ALA A 16 10.37 6.90 6.80
N GLY A 17 10.93 7.02 8.00
CA GLY A 17 11.11 8.28 8.67
C GLY A 17 9.92 8.57 9.57
N VAL A 18 9.90 9.76 10.19
CA VAL A 18 8.87 10.08 11.19
C VAL A 18 7.53 10.44 10.58
N ASP A 19 7.51 10.83 9.31
CA ASP A 19 6.30 11.35 8.67
C ASP A 19 5.90 10.59 7.40
N HIS A 20 6.50 9.43 7.14
CA HIS A 20 6.18 8.62 5.97
C HIS A 20 5.96 7.16 6.36
N ILE A 21 5.07 6.49 5.63
CA ILE A 21 4.86 5.04 5.73
C ILE A 21 5.04 4.45 4.34
N THR A 22 5.87 3.42 4.23
CA THR A 22 6.08 2.70 2.98
C THR A 22 5.33 1.37 3.03
N PHE A 23 4.65 1.05 1.94
CA PHE A 23 3.89 -0.19 1.78
C PHE A 23 4.51 -1.01 0.66
N ASP A 24 4.64 -2.31 0.90
CA ASP A 24 5.11 -3.27 -0.11
C ASP A 24 4.05 -4.32 -0.32
N ILE A 25 3.66 -4.52 -1.58
CA ILE A 25 2.79 -5.62 -1.99
C ILE A 25 3.60 -6.48 -2.95
N ILE A 26 3.85 -7.74 -2.57
CA ILE A 26 4.70 -8.63 -3.34
C ILE A 26 3.90 -9.88 -3.68
N CYS A 27 3.93 -10.28 -4.95
CA CYS A 27 3.27 -11.49 -5.43
C CYS A 27 4.31 -12.54 -5.77
N ARG A 28 4.05 -13.79 -5.36
CA ARG A 28 4.91 -14.90 -5.75
C ARG A 28 4.72 -15.26 -7.20
N GLU A 29 3.49 -15.16 -7.70
CA GLU A 29 3.15 -15.56 -9.05
C GLU A 29 2.94 -14.37 -9.96
N SER A 30 3.53 -14.42 -11.15
CA SER A 30 3.43 -13.34 -12.13
C SER A 30 1.99 -13.10 -12.57
N ALA A 31 1.18 -14.17 -12.65
CA ALA A 31 -0.21 -14.04 -13.06
C ALA A 31 -1.02 -13.18 -12.08
N ASN A 32 -0.79 -13.37 -10.79
CA ASN A 32 -1.46 -12.58 -9.76
C ASN A 32 -1.00 -11.12 -9.81
N PHE A 33 0.28 -10.92 -10.00
CA PHE A 33 0.85 -9.58 -10.14
C PHE A 33 0.24 -8.85 -11.34
N ALA A 34 0.17 -9.53 -12.49
CA ALA A 34 -0.40 -8.96 -13.70
C ALA A 34 -1.88 -8.60 -13.51
N ARG A 35 -2.62 -9.42 -12.77
CA ARG A 35 -4.03 -9.14 -12.49
C ARG A 35 -4.18 -7.87 -11.67
N ILE A 36 -3.36 -7.70 -10.64
CA ILE A 36 -3.39 -6.49 -9.80
C ILE A 36 -3.04 -5.26 -10.63
N LYS A 37 -2.01 -5.36 -11.46
CA LYS A 37 -1.62 -4.25 -12.34
C LYS A 37 -2.74 -3.88 -13.30
N ARG A 38 -3.33 -4.87 -13.95
CA ARG A 38 -4.35 -4.63 -14.97
C ARG A 38 -5.62 -4.04 -14.37
N SER A 39 -5.96 -4.41 -13.13
CA SER A 39 -7.15 -3.90 -12.47
C SER A 39 -7.07 -2.43 -12.12
N ASN A 40 -5.86 -1.92 -11.97
CA ASN A 40 -5.57 -0.53 -11.61
C ASN A 40 -6.14 -0.11 -10.25
N VAL A 41 -6.45 -1.09 -9.37
CA VAL A 41 -6.92 -0.76 -8.01
C VAL A 41 -5.80 -0.21 -7.15
N LEU A 42 -4.55 -0.61 -7.44
CA LEU A 42 -3.37 -0.05 -6.80
C LEU A 42 -2.72 0.91 -7.80
N SER A 43 -3.10 2.15 -7.71
CA SER A 43 -2.52 3.28 -8.42
C SER A 43 -2.41 4.39 -7.40
N ARG A 44 -1.79 5.50 -7.78
CA ARG A 44 -1.71 6.64 -6.87
C ARG A 44 -3.11 7.09 -6.43
N GLU A 45 -4.03 7.20 -7.38
CA GLU A 45 -5.41 7.59 -7.11
C GLU A 45 -6.17 6.51 -6.32
N GLY A 46 -5.98 5.25 -6.69
CA GLY A 46 -6.64 4.14 -6.00
C GLY A 46 -6.20 4.02 -4.55
N VAL A 47 -4.90 4.20 -4.28
CA VAL A 47 -4.37 4.20 -2.93
C VAL A 47 -4.94 5.36 -2.13
N ALA A 48 -4.97 6.55 -2.72
CA ALA A 48 -5.52 7.72 -2.04
C ALA A 48 -6.98 7.50 -1.65
N ALA A 49 -7.78 6.93 -2.54
CA ALA A 49 -9.18 6.61 -2.26
C ALA A 49 -9.31 5.57 -1.16
N LEU A 50 -8.48 4.53 -1.20
CA LEU A 50 -8.51 3.45 -0.21
C LEU A 50 -8.24 3.95 1.20
N PHE A 51 -7.29 4.87 1.34
CA PHE A 51 -6.91 5.42 2.64
C PHE A 51 -7.65 6.71 2.97
N ASN A 52 -8.53 7.17 2.07
CA ASN A 52 -9.32 8.39 2.26
C ASN A 52 -8.43 9.61 2.51
N ILE A 53 -7.44 9.79 1.64
CA ILE A 53 -6.49 10.89 1.72
C ILE A 53 -6.38 11.58 0.37
N PRO A 54 -5.89 12.84 0.33
CA PRO A 54 -5.59 13.49 -0.95
C PRO A 54 -4.49 12.74 -1.70
N VAL A 55 -4.58 12.73 -3.03
CA VAL A 55 -3.61 12.00 -3.86
C VAL A 55 -2.19 12.55 -3.69
N GLU A 56 -2.05 13.81 -3.35
CA GLU A 56 -0.74 14.44 -3.14
C GLU A 56 0.02 13.82 -1.97
N ARG A 57 -0.69 13.15 -1.06
CA ARG A 57 -0.04 12.48 0.07
C ARG A 57 0.57 11.14 -0.32
N VAL A 58 0.25 10.61 -1.49
CA VAL A 58 0.94 9.44 -2.02
C VAL A 58 2.20 9.97 -2.71
N SER A 59 3.28 10.03 -1.95
CA SER A 59 4.51 10.69 -2.40
C SER A 59 5.29 9.89 -3.42
N HIS A 60 5.23 8.56 -3.34
CA HIS A 60 5.92 7.66 -4.27
C HIS A 60 5.02 6.49 -4.61
N PHE A 61 5.10 6.07 -5.86
CA PHE A 61 4.40 4.88 -6.33
C PHE A 61 5.27 4.23 -7.40
N THR A 62 5.70 3.00 -7.15
CA THR A 62 6.62 2.28 -8.03
C THR A 62 6.13 0.85 -8.25
N VAL A 63 6.18 0.41 -9.50
CA VAL A 63 5.95 -0.98 -9.86
C VAL A 63 7.30 -1.57 -10.22
N PHE A 64 7.71 -2.61 -9.47
CA PHE A 64 9.00 -3.27 -9.70
C PHE A 64 8.74 -4.66 -10.25
N GLU A 65 8.70 -4.78 -11.56
CA GLU A 65 8.27 -6.00 -12.24
C GLU A 65 9.17 -7.21 -12.01
N PRO A 66 10.50 -7.08 -11.96
CA PRO A 66 11.34 -8.24 -11.70
C PRO A 66 11.04 -8.96 -10.39
N ALA A 67 10.51 -8.24 -9.40
CA ALA A 67 10.16 -8.83 -8.11
C ALA A 67 8.67 -9.06 -7.95
N ASN A 68 7.85 -8.78 -8.96
CA ASN A 68 6.39 -8.79 -8.88
C ASN A 68 5.90 -7.98 -7.70
N ALA A 69 6.45 -6.79 -7.54
CA ALA A 69 6.21 -5.95 -6.37
C ALA A 69 5.63 -4.59 -6.76
N ILE A 70 4.75 -4.10 -5.89
CA ILE A 70 4.25 -2.73 -5.97
C ILE A 70 4.60 -2.07 -4.64
N LYS A 71 5.20 -0.90 -4.72
CA LYS A 71 5.64 -0.16 -3.55
C LYS A 71 5.11 1.26 -3.63
N PHE A 72 4.54 1.73 -2.52
CA PHE A 72 4.13 3.13 -2.46
C PHE A 72 4.39 3.68 -1.06
N THR A 73 4.52 5.00 -0.99
CA THR A 73 4.80 5.72 0.24
C THR A 73 3.73 6.78 0.45
N ILE A 74 3.20 6.83 1.67
CA ILE A 74 2.20 7.82 2.06
C ILE A 74 2.82 8.74 3.09
N ARG A 75 2.63 10.06 2.89
CA ARG A 75 3.03 11.05 3.88
C ARG A 75 1.96 11.16 4.94
N ARG A 76 2.35 11.08 6.19
CA ARG A 76 1.42 11.14 7.32
C ARG A 76 1.06 12.59 7.62
N LEU A 77 -0.16 12.78 8.15
CA LEU A 77 -0.55 14.11 8.62
C LEU A 77 0.24 14.53 9.83
N LYS A 78 0.56 13.58 10.70
CA LYS A 78 1.33 13.83 11.91
C LYS A 78 2.56 12.93 11.92
N PRO A 79 3.70 13.41 12.41
CA PRO A 79 4.87 12.56 12.55
C PRO A 79 4.58 11.39 13.49
N SER A 80 5.30 10.30 13.25
CA SER A 80 5.21 9.11 14.10
C SER A 80 5.53 9.49 15.54
N GLY A 81 4.69 9.06 16.48
CA GLY A 81 4.88 9.35 17.90
C GLY A 81 4.27 10.66 18.35
N SER A 82 3.65 11.45 17.45
CA SER A 82 2.97 12.69 17.84
C SER A 82 1.70 12.40 18.63
N PRO A 83 1.25 13.35 19.48
CA PRO A 83 -0.04 13.17 20.17
C PRO A 83 -1.16 12.93 19.17
N GLY A 84 -1.99 11.95 19.45
CA GLY A 84 -3.05 11.54 18.55
C GLY A 84 -2.65 10.51 17.52
N GLU A 85 -1.37 10.17 17.41
CA GLU A 85 -0.91 9.11 16.53
C GLU A 85 -1.11 7.76 17.22
N THR A 86 -1.91 6.88 16.61
CA THR A 86 -2.25 5.60 17.21
C THR A 86 -1.43 4.44 16.66
N ASP A 87 -0.75 4.63 15.55
CA ASP A 87 0.08 3.60 14.93
C ASP A 87 1.49 4.11 14.73
N VAL A 88 2.27 4.02 15.82
CA VAL A 88 3.62 4.56 15.85
C VAL A 88 4.53 3.88 14.82
N PHE A 89 4.33 2.59 14.61
CA PHE A 89 5.20 1.80 13.76
C PHE A 89 4.67 1.66 12.32
N GLY A 90 3.45 2.09 12.06
CA GLY A 90 2.85 1.96 10.75
C GLY A 90 2.43 0.54 10.38
N SER A 91 2.66 -0.44 11.27
CA SER A 91 2.42 -1.84 10.95
C SER A 91 0.95 -2.19 10.81
N GLN A 92 0.06 -1.39 11.38
CA GLN A 92 -1.39 -1.63 11.29
C GLN A 92 -2.04 -0.87 10.15
N GLN A 93 -1.30 0.00 9.48
CA GLN A 93 -1.84 0.82 8.40
C GLN A 93 -2.15 0.01 7.15
N TYR A 94 -1.58 -1.18 7.01
CA TYR A 94 -1.82 -2.00 5.83
C TYR A 94 -3.14 -2.78 5.90
N ALA A 95 -3.85 -2.74 7.03
CA ALA A 95 -5.09 -3.49 7.21
C ALA A 95 -6.14 -3.22 6.12
N PRO A 96 -6.35 -1.96 5.67
CA PRO A 96 -7.32 -1.72 4.59
C PRO A 96 -6.96 -2.42 3.28
N LEU A 97 -5.71 -2.74 3.06
CA LEU A 97 -5.27 -3.41 1.83
C LEU A 97 -5.72 -4.86 1.78
N PHE A 98 -5.86 -5.52 2.93
CA PHE A 98 -6.18 -6.94 2.97
C PHE A 98 -7.49 -7.25 2.26
N ASP A 99 -8.48 -6.41 2.47
CA ASP A 99 -9.83 -6.65 1.95
C ASP A 99 -10.10 -5.93 0.63
N LEU A 100 -9.10 -5.32 0.03
CA LEU A 100 -9.24 -4.67 -1.26
C LEU A 100 -9.57 -5.71 -2.33
N GLU A 101 -10.71 -5.53 -3.01
CA GLU A 101 -11.12 -6.44 -4.06
C GLU A 101 -10.40 -6.11 -5.37
N VAL A 102 -9.91 -7.15 -6.04
CA VAL A 102 -9.18 -7.03 -7.31
C VAL A 102 -10.03 -7.66 -8.40
N PRO A 103 -10.55 -6.86 -9.35
CA PRO A 103 -11.36 -7.36 -10.47
C PRO A 103 -10.70 -8.41 -11.33
#